data_9921ef8c37cf7fbf44c430278e2dfd46
#
_entry.id   9921ef8c37cf7fbf44c430278e2dfd46
#
_cell.length_a   1.000
_cell.length_b   1.000
_cell.length_c   1.000
_cell.angle_alpha   90.00
_cell.angle_beta   90.00
_cell.angle_gamma   90.00
#
_symmetry.space_group_name_H-M   'P 1'
#
loop_
_entity.id
_entity.type
_entity.pdbx_description
1 polymer ?
#
loop_
_entity_poly.entity_id
_entity_poly.type
_entity_poly.pdbx_seq_one_letter_code
_entity_poly.pdbx_strand_id
1 'polypeptide(L)'
;MNEKLIQLSKELKHRPILEKALGYFPNLPLVAIDCGCGAGNESAYLLSKGFNVHAFDISIDAQKVCTDRFKDDSKFIFYHESFEDFNFPSSSLIIASSSLFFCNPSYFYSVIKRMINALSEGGILVVDLLGIYDEWVIREPTKFIGFTYQDIADLF
;
A
#
# COMPACT_ATOMS: atom_id res chain seq x y z
N MET A 1 12.01 -1.21 -9.53
CA MET A 1 11.27 -1.40 -10.82
C MET A 1 11.70 -0.27 -11.72
N ASN A 2 11.96 -0.49 -13.01
CA ASN A 2 12.41 0.59 -13.89
C ASN A 2 11.22 1.37 -14.48
N GLU A 3 11.45 2.59 -14.96
CA GLU A 3 10.44 3.51 -15.50
C GLU A 3 9.53 2.84 -16.54
N LYS A 4 10.10 2.06 -17.47
CA LYS A 4 9.34 1.39 -18.52
C LYS A 4 8.32 0.39 -17.97
N LEU A 5 8.66 -0.36 -16.93
CA LEU A 5 7.75 -1.30 -16.28
C LEU A 5 6.64 -0.58 -15.53
N ILE A 6 6.96 0.53 -14.85
CA ILE A 6 5.96 1.36 -14.16
C ILE A 6 5.00 1.99 -15.17
N GLN A 7 5.50 2.53 -16.28
CA GLN A 7 4.66 3.07 -17.35
C GLN A 7 3.72 2.02 -17.94
N LEU A 8 4.20 0.80 -18.18
CA LEU A 8 3.37 -0.29 -18.68
C LEU A 8 2.31 -0.72 -17.64
N SER A 9 2.65 -0.70 -16.35
CA SER A 9 1.69 -1.05 -15.30
C SER A 9 0.59 0.00 -15.13
N LYS A 10 0.78 1.25 -15.57
CA LYS A 10 -0.24 2.31 -15.51
C LYS A 10 -1.55 1.92 -16.22
N GLU A 11 -1.48 1.07 -17.24
CA GLU A 11 -2.65 0.60 -17.99
C GLU A 11 -3.40 -0.56 -17.29
N LEU A 12 -2.83 -1.10 -16.21
CA LEU A 12 -3.47 -2.16 -15.44
C LEU A 12 -4.56 -1.58 -14.54
N LYS A 13 -5.57 -2.41 -14.27
CA LYS A 13 -6.59 -2.09 -13.28
C LYS A 13 -6.04 -2.24 -11.87
N HIS A 14 -6.66 -1.56 -10.91
CA HIS A 14 -6.45 -1.80 -9.48
C HIS A 14 -6.79 -3.25 -9.11
N ARG A 15 -6.31 -3.71 -7.97
CA ARG A 15 -6.57 -5.07 -7.49
C ARG A 15 -8.03 -5.25 -7.03
N PRO A 16 -8.70 -6.36 -7.39
CA PRO A 16 -10.11 -6.61 -7.01
C PRO A 16 -10.36 -6.61 -5.51
N ILE A 17 -9.34 -6.93 -4.71
CA ILE A 17 -9.45 -6.90 -3.25
C ILE A 17 -9.83 -5.53 -2.72
N LEU A 18 -9.43 -4.45 -3.41
CA LEU A 18 -9.80 -3.10 -3.04
C LEU A 18 -11.30 -2.83 -3.23
N GLU A 19 -11.90 -3.34 -4.31
CA GLU A 19 -13.35 -3.25 -4.52
C GLU A 19 -14.10 -3.96 -3.40
N LYS A 20 -13.63 -5.16 -3.03
CA LYS A 20 -14.20 -5.94 -1.92
C LYS A 20 -14.09 -5.18 -0.60
N ALA A 21 -12.93 -4.59 -0.30
CA ALA A 21 -12.71 -3.79 0.91
C ALA A 21 -13.69 -2.60 0.97
N LEU A 22 -13.86 -1.88 -0.15
CA LEU A 22 -14.81 -0.75 -0.21
C LEU A 22 -16.27 -1.17 -0.07
N GLY A 23 -16.61 -2.43 -0.39
CA GLY A 23 -17.94 -2.99 -0.13
C GLY A 23 -18.28 -3.11 1.36
N TYR A 24 -17.27 -3.12 2.24
CA TYR A 24 -17.41 -3.13 3.70
C TYR A 24 -17.06 -1.79 4.34
N PHE A 25 -16.75 -0.77 3.52
CA PHE A 25 -16.25 0.51 4.04
C PHE A 25 -17.32 1.22 4.88
N PRO A 26 -17.01 1.55 6.15
CA PRO A 26 -17.97 2.20 7.03
C PRO A 26 -18.16 3.69 6.69
N ASN A 27 -19.09 4.34 7.36
CA ASN A 27 -19.29 5.79 7.22
C ASN A 27 -18.20 6.57 7.96
N LEU A 28 -17.02 6.63 7.37
CA LEU A 28 -15.83 7.34 7.86
C LEU A 28 -15.38 8.41 6.84
N PRO A 29 -14.54 9.38 7.25
CA PRO A 29 -13.90 10.30 6.32
C PRO A 29 -13.14 9.55 5.21
N LEU A 30 -13.26 9.98 3.97
CA LEU A 30 -12.64 9.34 2.82
C LEU A 30 -11.15 9.75 2.72
N VAL A 31 -10.32 9.19 3.60
CA VAL A 31 -8.86 9.36 3.60
C VAL A 31 -8.20 8.01 3.47
N ALA A 32 -7.37 7.83 2.46
CA ALA A 32 -6.67 6.58 2.19
C ALA A 32 -5.16 6.77 2.08
N ILE A 33 -4.42 5.72 2.44
CA ILE A 33 -2.98 5.61 2.22
C ILE A 33 -2.72 4.46 1.25
N ASP A 34 -2.05 4.74 0.13
CA ASP A 34 -1.61 3.76 -0.87
C ASP A 34 -0.09 3.54 -0.71
N CYS A 35 0.26 2.40 -0.12
CA CYS A 35 1.62 2.09 0.32
C CYS A 35 2.38 1.31 -0.76
N GLY A 36 3.50 1.88 -1.25
CA GLY A 36 4.25 1.30 -2.37
C GLY A 36 3.41 1.33 -3.65
N CYS A 37 2.86 2.51 -3.95
CA CYS A 37 1.80 2.72 -4.94
C CYS A 37 2.19 2.45 -6.40
N GLY A 38 3.48 2.32 -6.71
CA GLY A 38 3.96 2.08 -8.07
C GLY A 38 3.43 3.12 -9.08
N ALA A 39 2.62 2.68 -10.06
CA ALA A 39 1.99 3.56 -11.04
C ALA A 39 0.70 4.22 -10.56
N GLY A 40 0.27 4.00 -9.31
CA GLY A 40 -0.89 4.61 -8.69
C GLY A 40 -2.23 4.07 -9.18
N ASN A 41 -2.34 2.77 -9.44
CA ASN A 41 -3.60 2.19 -9.94
C ASN A 41 -4.67 2.12 -8.84
N GLU A 42 -4.28 1.73 -7.62
CA GLU A 42 -5.11 1.78 -6.43
C GLU A 42 -5.49 3.23 -6.10
N SER A 43 -4.52 4.14 -6.15
CA SER A 43 -4.73 5.58 -5.98
C SER A 43 -5.77 6.13 -6.96
N ALA A 44 -5.67 5.81 -8.27
CA ALA A 44 -6.62 6.26 -9.29
C ALA A 44 -8.05 5.78 -8.99
N TYR A 45 -8.19 4.53 -8.55
CA TYR A 45 -9.49 3.99 -8.18
C TYR A 45 -10.05 4.68 -6.94
N LEU A 46 -9.24 4.88 -5.89
CA LEU A 46 -9.64 5.56 -4.66
C LEU A 46 -10.06 7.01 -4.92
N LEU A 47 -9.29 7.75 -5.74
CA LEU A 47 -9.65 9.10 -6.19
C LEU A 47 -11.00 9.13 -6.90
N SER A 48 -11.27 8.14 -7.78
CA SER A 48 -12.57 8.00 -8.46
C SER A 48 -13.74 7.76 -7.51
N LYS A 49 -13.46 7.24 -6.30
CA LYS A 49 -14.43 7.04 -5.21
C LYS A 49 -14.50 8.23 -4.24
N GLY A 50 -13.75 9.28 -4.51
CA GLY A 50 -13.79 10.54 -3.75
C GLY A 50 -12.82 10.63 -2.58
N PHE A 51 -11.93 9.64 -2.39
CA PHE A 51 -10.93 9.66 -1.32
C PHE A 51 -9.89 10.78 -1.52
N ASN A 52 -9.41 11.33 -0.41
CA ASN A 52 -8.12 11.99 -0.36
C ASN A 52 -7.06 10.91 -0.21
N VAL A 53 -6.08 10.87 -1.10
CA VAL A 53 -5.10 9.79 -1.19
C VAL A 53 -3.70 10.29 -0.86
N HIS A 54 -3.10 9.73 0.17
CA HIS A 54 -1.69 9.84 0.49
C HIS A 54 -0.98 8.61 -0.08
N ALA A 55 -0.18 8.77 -1.13
CA ALA A 55 0.54 7.67 -1.75
C ALA A 55 2.03 7.80 -1.53
N PHE A 56 2.72 6.70 -1.29
CA PHE A 56 4.18 6.72 -1.22
C PHE A 56 4.81 5.55 -1.98
N ASP A 57 6.01 5.78 -2.47
CA ASP A 57 6.86 4.75 -3.06
C ASP A 57 8.32 5.19 -2.95
N ILE A 58 9.24 4.23 -2.79
CA ILE A 58 10.68 4.49 -2.79
C ILE A 58 11.25 4.73 -4.20
N SER A 59 10.50 4.38 -5.24
CA SER A 59 10.93 4.50 -6.63
C SER A 59 10.76 5.92 -7.15
N ILE A 60 11.85 6.52 -7.59
CA ILE A 60 11.83 7.83 -8.28
C ILE A 60 11.00 7.77 -9.58
N ASP A 61 10.92 6.61 -10.21
CA ASP A 61 10.13 6.42 -11.42
C ASP A 61 8.64 6.38 -11.11
N ALA A 62 8.25 5.80 -9.95
CA ALA A 62 6.88 5.88 -9.45
C ALA A 62 6.48 7.32 -9.14
N GLN A 63 7.38 8.10 -8.51
CA GLN A 63 7.16 9.53 -8.27
C GLN A 63 6.85 10.28 -9.56
N LYS A 64 7.69 10.12 -10.60
CA LYS A 64 7.49 10.80 -11.88
C LYS A 64 6.14 10.46 -12.50
N VAL A 65 5.81 9.14 -12.54
CA VAL A 65 4.56 8.67 -13.14
C VAL A 65 3.34 9.16 -12.37
N CYS A 66 3.35 9.07 -11.04
CA CYS A 66 2.22 9.51 -10.21
C CYS A 66 2.06 11.03 -10.22
N THR A 67 3.17 11.79 -10.16
CA THR A 67 3.12 13.25 -10.21
C THR A 67 2.54 13.74 -11.55
N ASP A 68 2.91 13.12 -12.67
CA ASP A 68 2.32 13.46 -13.98
C ASP A 68 0.85 13.02 -14.08
N ARG A 69 0.55 11.81 -13.63
CA ARG A 69 -0.79 11.21 -13.70
C ARG A 69 -1.85 12.00 -12.93
N PHE A 70 -1.47 12.51 -11.75
CA PHE A 70 -2.41 13.15 -10.82
C PHE A 70 -2.12 14.64 -10.59
N LYS A 71 -1.37 15.29 -11.47
CA LYS A 71 -0.94 16.69 -11.35
C LYS A 71 -2.10 17.69 -11.13
N ASP A 72 -3.28 17.39 -11.66
CA ASP A 72 -4.46 18.25 -11.58
C ASP A 72 -5.46 17.79 -10.49
N ASP A 73 -5.14 16.75 -9.72
CA ASP A 73 -6.01 16.24 -8.67
C ASP A 73 -5.56 16.71 -7.30
N SER A 74 -6.26 17.67 -6.73
CA SER A 74 -5.95 18.26 -5.41
C SER A 74 -6.13 17.29 -4.23
N LYS A 75 -6.74 16.12 -4.46
CA LYS A 75 -6.93 15.08 -3.46
C LYS A 75 -5.79 14.07 -3.43
N PHE A 76 -4.80 14.18 -4.30
CA PHE A 76 -3.65 13.28 -4.36
C PHE A 76 -2.39 13.95 -3.84
N ILE A 77 -1.68 13.26 -2.94
CA ILE A 77 -0.36 13.69 -2.45
C ILE A 77 0.59 12.50 -2.57
N PHE A 78 1.73 12.71 -3.23
CA PHE A 78 2.78 11.72 -3.34
C PHE A 78 3.94 12.03 -2.39
N TYR A 79 4.48 10.98 -1.75
CA TYR A 79 5.68 11.04 -0.91
C TYR A 79 6.73 10.07 -1.45
N HIS A 80 7.95 10.56 -1.65
CA HIS A 80 9.09 9.71 -2.06
C HIS A 80 9.77 9.17 -0.81
N GLU A 81 9.19 8.14 -0.22
CA GLU A 81 9.61 7.58 1.07
C GLU A 81 9.52 6.04 1.06
N SER A 82 10.24 5.41 1.99
CA SER A 82 10.15 3.98 2.26
C SER A 82 9.04 3.67 3.28
N PHE A 83 8.69 2.40 3.47
CA PHE A 83 7.81 1.96 4.55
C PHE A 83 8.35 2.34 5.93
N GLU A 84 9.67 2.28 6.08
CA GLU A 84 10.38 2.54 7.32
C GLU A 84 10.29 4.01 7.73
N ASP A 85 10.35 4.91 6.76
CA ASP A 85 10.45 6.36 6.98
C ASP A 85 9.10 7.06 6.94
N PHE A 86 8.12 6.54 6.18
CA PHE A 86 6.83 7.19 5.97
C PHE A 86 6.09 7.45 7.29
N ASN A 87 5.72 8.70 7.52
CA ASN A 87 4.89 9.08 8.67
C ASN A 87 3.41 8.94 8.33
N PHE A 88 2.81 7.82 8.71
CA PHE A 88 1.41 7.48 8.41
C PHE A 88 0.44 8.50 9.01
N PRO A 89 -0.25 9.34 8.20
CA PRO A 89 -1.29 10.22 8.70
C PRO A 89 -2.54 9.44 9.13
N SER A 90 -3.39 10.05 9.94
CA SER A 90 -4.69 9.45 10.30
C SER A 90 -5.51 9.17 9.03
N SER A 91 -6.00 7.95 8.88
CA SER A 91 -6.69 7.47 7.68
C SER A 91 -7.78 6.48 8.01
N SER A 92 -8.73 6.29 7.11
CA SER A 92 -9.81 5.31 7.24
C SER A 92 -9.58 4.05 6.39
N LEU A 93 -8.64 4.11 5.46
CA LEU A 93 -8.23 2.98 4.63
C LEU A 93 -6.71 3.03 4.42
N ILE A 94 -6.04 1.91 4.65
CA ILE A 94 -4.64 1.72 4.26
C ILE A 94 -4.56 0.50 3.37
N ILE A 95 -3.94 0.65 2.20
CA ILE A 95 -3.69 -0.45 1.27
C ILE A 95 -2.20 -0.58 0.99
N ALA A 96 -1.68 -1.81 1.10
CA ALA A 96 -0.33 -2.18 0.71
C ALA A 96 -0.41 -3.43 -0.19
N SER A 97 -0.88 -3.22 -1.41
CA SER A 97 -1.10 -4.28 -2.38
C SER A 97 0.20 -4.61 -3.09
N SER A 98 0.64 -5.86 -2.98
CA SER A 98 1.86 -6.38 -3.60
C SER A 98 3.12 -5.54 -3.28
N SER A 99 3.19 -4.93 -2.11
CA SER A 99 4.25 -3.98 -1.75
C SER A 99 4.86 -4.18 -0.35
N LEU A 100 4.05 -4.52 0.67
CA LEU A 100 4.50 -4.58 2.05
C LEU A 100 5.64 -5.59 2.30
N PHE A 101 5.69 -6.66 1.54
CA PHE A 101 6.76 -7.67 1.64
C PHE A 101 8.13 -7.17 1.14
N PHE A 102 8.21 -5.96 0.56
CA PHE A 102 9.49 -5.27 0.27
C PHE A 102 9.98 -4.41 1.44
N CYS A 103 9.18 -4.25 2.51
CA CYS A 103 9.65 -3.65 3.74
C CYS A 103 10.83 -4.44 4.32
N ASN A 104 11.83 -3.74 4.87
CA ASN A 104 12.94 -4.41 5.53
C ASN A 104 12.42 -5.28 6.69
N PRO A 105 12.76 -6.59 6.73
CA PRO A 105 12.29 -7.52 7.76
C PRO A 105 12.47 -7.04 9.20
N SER A 106 13.57 -6.33 9.48
CA SER A 106 13.86 -5.80 10.82
C SER A 106 12.88 -4.72 11.28
N TYR A 107 12.18 -4.07 10.36
CA TYR A 107 11.23 -2.99 10.66
C TYR A 107 9.77 -3.41 10.48
N PHE A 108 9.50 -4.57 9.89
CA PHE A 108 8.18 -5.02 9.49
C PHE A 108 7.11 -4.84 10.59
N TYR A 109 7.35 -5.38 11.78
CA TYR A 109 6.40 -5.29 12.89
C TYR A 109 6.16 -3.85 13.39
N SER A 110 7.21 -3.03 13.36
CA SER A 110 7.07 -1.60 13.72
C SER A 110 6.27 -0.83 12.67
N VAL A 111 6.43 -1.17 11.39
CA VAL A 111 5.65 -0.60 10.28
C VAL A 111 4.18 -0.98 10.40
N ILE A 112 3.85 -2.27 10.58
CA ILE A 112 2.48 -2.73 10.79
C ILE A 112 1.83 -2.02 11.98
N LYS A 113 2.54 -1.89 13.10
CA LYS A 113 2.03 -1.19 14.27
C LYS A 113 1.72 0.28 13.99
N ARG A 114 2.58 0.97 13.20
CA ARG A 114 2.32 2.36 12.78
C ARG A 114 1.12 2.46 11.84
N MET A 115 0.97 1.52 10.90
CA MET A 115 -0.20 1.45 10.02
C MET A 115 -1.48 1.28 10.83
N ILE A 116 -1.53 0.32 11.76
CA ILE A 116 -2.70 0.08 12.62
C ILE A 116 -3.02 1.32 13.47
N ASN A 117 -2.02 1.96 14.06
CA ASN A 117 -2.21 3.16 14.89
C ASN A 117 -2.69 4.38 14.08
N ALA A 118 -2.41 4.41 12.77
CA ALA A 118 -2.88 5.47 11.89
C ALA A 118 -4.32 5.28 11.41
N LEU A 119 -4.86 4.06 11.53
CA LEU A 119 -6.24 3.78 11.17
C LEU A 119 -7.20 4.38 12.20
N SER A 120 -8.23 5.04 11.70
CA SER A 120 -9.39 5.42 12.49
C SER A 120 -10.10 4.18 13.02
N GLU A 121 -10.79 4.30 14.16
CA GLU A 121 -11.61 3.21 14.67
C GLU A 121 -12.63 2.74 13.61
N GLY A 122 -12.64 1.43 13.34
CA GLY A 122 -13.45 0.83 12.27
C GLY A 122 -12.86 1.00 10.86
N GLY A 123 -11.68 1.61 10.71
CA GLY A 123 -10.97 1.71 9.43
C GLY A 123 -10.52 0.34 8.90
N ILE A 124 -10.18 0.28 7.62
CA ILE A 124 -9.83 -0.96 6.92
C ILE A 124 -8.35 -0.97 6.55
N LEU A 125 -7.66 -2.07 6.87
CA LEU A 125 -6.32 -2.38 6.40
C LEU A 125 -6.38 -3.49 5.35
N VAL A 126 -5.81 -3.25 4.18
CA VAL A 126 -5.68 -4.23 3.09
C VAL A 126 -4.20 -4.47 2.82
N VAL A 127 -3.74 -5.68 3.05
CA VAL A 127 -2.32 -6.04 2.86
C VAL A 127 -2.17 -7.39 2.19
N ASP A 128 -1.14 -7.53 1.38
CA ASP A 128 -0.67 -8.81 0.85
C ASP A 128 0.55 -9.26 1.66
N LEU A 129 0.50 -10.48 2.20
CA LEU A 129 1.58 -11.12 2.93
C LEU A 129 2.01 -12.40 2.22
N LEU A 130 3.31 -12.71 2.25
CA LEU A 130 3.83 -13.94 1.68
C LEU A 130 3.63 -15.11 2.66
N GLY A 131 3.21 -16.26 2.16
CA GLY A 131 3.16 -17.49 2.95
C GLY A 131 4.56 -18.10 3.15
N ILE A 132 4.74 -18.92 4.19
CA ILE A 132 6.03 -19.59 4.48
C ILE A 132 6.55 -20.49 3.33
N TYR A 133 5.67 -20.90 2.42
CA TYR A 133 6.01 -21.72 1.25
C TYR A 133 6.13 -20.89 -0.04
N ASP A 134 6.04 -19.57 0.04
CA ASP A 134 6.25 -18.70 -1.11
C ASP A 134 7.68 -18.84 -1.65
N GLU A 135 7.82 -18.87 -2.98
CA GLU A 135 9.09 -19.07 -3.65
C GLU A 135 10.12 -17.97 -3.28
N TRP A 136 9.67 -16.74 -3.07
CA TRP A 136 10.55 -15.64 -2.68
C TRP A 136 11.07 -15.82 -1.26
N VAL A 137 10.22 -16.28 -0.33
CA VAL A 137 10.61 -16.58 1.05
C VAL A 137 11.62 -17.74 1.10
N ILE A 138 11.38 -18.81 0.32
CA ILE A 138 12.27 -19.96 0.25
C ILE A 138 13.64 -19.60 -0.34
N ARG A 139 13.66 -18.79 -1.41
CA ARG A 139 14.90 -18.40 -2.09
C ARG A 139 15.71 -17.34 -1.35
N GLU A 140 15.04 -16.38 -0.72
CA GLU A 140 15.69 -15.24 -0.05
C GLU A 140 15.12 -15.03 1.39
N PRO A 141 15.33 -16.00 2.31
CA PRO A 141 14.70 -15.98 3.65
C PRO A 141 15.18 -14.83 4.55
N THR A 142 16.28 -14.20 4.21
CA THR A 142 16.78 -13.01 4.93
C THR A 142 16.17 -11.71 4.45
N LYS A 143 15.51 -11.74 3.28
CA LYS A 143 14.95 -10.57 2.63
C LYS A 143 13.43 -10.52 2.74
N PHE A 144 12.78 -11.67 2.77
CA PHE A 144 11.32 -11.77 2.83
C PHE A 144 10.87 -12.56 4.05
N ILE A 145 9.81 -12.07 4.69
CA ILE A 145 9.16 -12.76 5.82
C ILE A 145 8.01 -13.60 5.26
N GLY A 146 7.98 -14.87 5.63
CA GLY A 146 6.85 -15.77 5.36
C GLY A 146 5.98 -15.93 6.60
N PHE A 147 4.67 -15.97 6.41
CA PHE A 147 3.67 -16.06 7.47
C PHE A 147 2.87 -17.37 7.38
N THR A 148 2.59 -17.98 8.51
CA THR A 148 1.54 -18.98 8.69
C THR A 148 0.20 -18.28 8.97
N TYR A 149 -0.90 -19.05 8.92
CA TYR A 149 -2.21 -18.52 9.35
C TYR A 149 -2.21 -18.08 10.82
N GLN A 150 -1.46 -18.79 11.69
CA GLN A 150 -1.35 -18.41 13.09
C GLN A 150 -0.59 -17.10 13.26
N ASP A 151 0.52 -16.92 12.55
CA ASP A 151 1.28 -15.66 12.58
C ASP A 151 0.41 -14.47 12.17
N ILE A 152 -0.46 -14.65 11.15
CA ILE A 152 -1.38 -13.61 10.70
C ILE A 152 -2.44 -13.33 11.78
N ALA A 153 -3.01 -14.36 12.40
CA ALA A 153 -3.99 -14.20 13.47
C ALA A 153 -3.40 -13.50 14.72
N ASP A 154 -2.12 -13.71 14.99
CA ASP A 154 -1.41 -13.08 16.11
C ASP A 154 -0.97 -11.64 15.79
N LEU A 155 -0.98 -11.25 14.51
CA LEU A 155 -0.58 -9.92 14.04
C LEU A 155 -1.71 -8.89 14.16
N PHE A 156 -2.96 -9.32 14.06
CA PHE A 156 -4.17 -8.51 14.03
C PHE A 156 -5.19 -8.94 15.12
#